data_86b7eac185cdd88b4f19f10df3a2e233
#
_entry.id   86b7eac185cdd88b4f19f10df3a2e233
#
_cell.length_a   1.000
_cell.length_b   1.000
_cell.length_c   1.000
_cell.angle_alpha   90.00
_cell.angle_beta   90.00
_cell.angle_gamma   90.00
#
_symmetry.space_group_name_H-M   'P 1'
#
loop_
_entity.id
_entity.type
_entity.pdbx_description
1 polymer ?
#
loop_
_entity_poly.entity_id
_entity_poly.type
_entity_poly.pdbx_seq_one_letter_code
_entity_poly.pdbx_strand_id
1 'polypeptide(L)'
;VTQLKPNQKISDEELFAAMARNGNSISKAAADLGIEPRGVHRRVARLTAAGHSFPINDPRSGRFIFRKTSGSPRINLSAPNAVIMVASDAHYWPNEISVAHKAFVKLLKALKPDMVIMNGDLFDGATISRHGRIGWEKRPTVKDELAAVGERLAEINEARGGAEKWWLMGNHDLRFETFLSTYAGPFEEVSGFTLSDRFPDWNFSMSMFVNDNLMIKHRYRGGVHATWNNALHSGTSMCTGHLHRLQATILSDYRGTRWGVDTGTLSDPNGPHMNYAEDNPKNHCSGFAVLTVKDSMLLQPEFCVVLNEEAYFRGSSVL
;
A
#
# COMPACT_ATOMS: atom_id res chain seq x y z
N VAL A 1 -10.68 -36.14 -19.33
CA VAL A 1 -10.32 -34.85 -19.98
C VAL A 1 -11.56 -34.43 -20.76
N THR A 2 -12.39 -33.56 -20.18
CA THR A 2 -13.61 -33.04 -20.82
C THR A 2 -13.20 -31.98 -21.83
N GLN A 3 -13.48 -32.23 -23.11
CA GLN A 3 -13.22 -31.26 -24.18
C GLN A 3 -14.05 -29.99 -23.95
N LEU A 4 -13.38 -28.83 -23.85
CA LEU A 4 -14.00 -27.52 -23.79
C LEU A 4 -14.72 -27.22 -25.12
N LYS A 5 -16.01 -26.89 -25.06
CA LYS A 5 -16.78 -26.45 -26.24
C LYS A 5 -16.45 -25.00 -26.53
N PRO A 6 -16.04 -24.65 -27.79
CA PRO A 6 -15.86 -23.25 -28.16
C PRO A 6 -17.25 -22.60 -28.37
N ASN A 7 -17.43 -21.38 -27.80
CA ASN A 7 -18.58 -20.47 -27.96
C ASN A 7 -19.88 -20.76 -27.22
N GLN A 8 -19.87 -21.31 -26.04
CA GLN A 8 -21.06 -21.28 -25.19
C GLN A 8 -21.26 -19.89 -24.62
N LYS A 9 -22.38 -19.22 -24.98
CA LYS A 9 -22.79 -17.95 -24.37
C LYS A 9 -23.30 -18.21 -22.96
N ILE A 10 -22.45 -18.00 -21.96
CA ILE A 10 -22.82 -18.06 -20.55
C ILE A 10 -23.48 -16.74 -20.19
N SER A 11 -24.60 -16.77 -19.48
CA SER A 11 -25.26 -15.56 -18.98
C SER A 11 -24.48 -14.94 -17.84
N ASP A 12 -24.73 -13.67 -17.52
CA ASP A 12 -24.08 -13.01 -16.36
C ASP A 12 -24.59 -13.63 -15.06
N GLU A 13 -25.86 -14.12 -15.02
CA GLU A 13 -26.44 -14.85 -13.88
C GLU A 13 -25.75 -16.19 -13.64
N GLU A 14 -25.47 -16.97 -14.70
CA GLU A 14 -24.70 -18.22 -14.59
C GLU A 14 -23.28 -17.97 -14.07
N LEU A 15 -22.65 -16.87 -14.51
CA LEU A 15 -21.34 -16.45 -13.99
C LEU A 15 -21.42 -16.09 -12.51
N PHE A 16 -22.43 -15.30 -12.09
CA PHE A 16 -22.62 -14.95 -10.67
C PHE A 16 -22.83 -16.20 -9.82
N ALA A 17 -23.68 -17.11 -10.28
CA ALA A 17 -23.96 -18.37 -9.59
C ALA A 17 -22.70 -19.25 -9.49
N ALA A 18 -21.93 -19.38 -10.55
CA ALA A 18 -20.67 -20.14 -10.55
C ALA A 18 -19.60 -19.49 -9.64
N MET A 19 -19.47 -18.17 -9.70
CA MET A 19 -18.56 -17.44 -8.80
C MET A 19 -18.94 -17.66 -7.33
N ALA A 20 -20.21 -17.53 -6.98
CA ALA A 20 -20.70 -17.75 -5.62
C ALA A 20 -20.48 -19.20 -5.14
N ARG A 21 -20.84 -20.21 -5.96
CA ARG A 21 -20.61 -21.63 -5.62
C ARG A 21 -19.13 -21.98 -5.41
N ASN A 22 -18.26 -21.29 -6.14
CA ASN A 22 -16.81 -21.55 -6.11
C ASN A 22 -16.02 -20.59 -5.21
N GLY A 23 -16.71 -19.92 -4.28
CA GLY A 23 -16.07 -18.99 -3.34
C GLY A 23 -15.39 -17.81 -4.06
N ASN A 24 -15.96 -17.38 -5.19
CA ASN A 24 -15.46 -16.31 -6.05
C ASN A 24 -14.05 -16.57 -6.66
N SER A 25 -13.61 -17.80 -6.72
CA SER A 25 -12.41 -18.21 -7.42
C SER A 25 -12.62 -18.23 -8.93
N ILE A 26 -11.93 -17.35 -9.66
CA ILE A 26 -11.99 -17.29 -11.13
C ILE A 26 -11.63 -18.64 -11.77
N SER A 27 -10.57 -19.29 -11.29
CA SER A 27 -10.10 -20.56 -11.85
C SER A 27 -11.09 -21.69 -11.61
N LYS A 28 -11.72 -21.78 -10.41
CA LYS A 28 -12.72 -22.79 -10.08
C LYS A 28 -14.03 -22.50 -10.82
N ALA A 29 -14.48 -21.26 -10.86
CA ALA A 29 -15.67 -20.87 -11.62
C ALA A 29 -15.49 -21.11 -13.14
N ALA A 30 -14.30 -20.89 -13.68
CA ALA A 30 -13.98 -21.20 -15.08
C ALA A 30 -14.05 -22.71 -15.35
N ALA A 31 -13.53 -23.54 -14.44
CA ALA A 31 -13.62 -24.99 -14.54
C ALA A 31 -15.08 -25.49 -14.42
N ASP A 32 -15.85 -24.92 -13.48
CA ASP A 32 -17.29 -25.23 -13.29
C ASP A 32 -18.12 -24.88 -14.52
N LEU A 33 -17.82 -23.76 -15.17
CA LEU A 33 -18.48 -23.28 -16.40
C LEU A 33 -17.93 -23.90 -17.70
N GLY A 34 -16.86 -24.65 -17.62
CA GLY A 34 -16.19 -25.25 -18.78
C GLY A 34 -15.60 -24.24 -19.76
N ILE A 35 -15.11 -23.08 -19.28
CA ILE A 35 -14.53 -21.99 -20.06
C ILE A 35 -13.12 -21.63 -19.59
N GLU A 36 -12.40 -20.89 -20.42
CA GLU A 36 -11.06 -20.43 -20.03
C GLU A 36 -11.09 -19.36 -18.92
N PRO A 37 -10.19 -19.42 -17.95
CA PRO A 37 -10.07 -18.43 -16.87
C PRO A 37 -9.97 -16.98 -17.35
N ARG A 38 -9.29 -16.74 -18.48
CA ARG A 38 -9.18 -15.41 -19.10
C ARG A 38 -10.54 -14.84 -19.51
N GLY A 39 -11.47 -15.71 -19.93
CA GLY A 39 -12.85 -15.32 -20.29
C GLY A 39 -13.64 -14.85 -19.07
N VAL A 40 -13.52 -15.60 -17.97
CA VAL A 40 -14.13 -15.23 -16.66
C VAL A 40 -13.55 -13.93 -16.16
N HIS A 41 -12.22 -13.79 -16.18
CA HIS A 41 -11.54 -12.60 -15.69
C HIS A 41 -12.00 -11.32 -16.41
N ARG A 42 -12.02 -11.31 -17.75
CA ARG A 42 -12.51 -10.17 -18.54
C ARG A 42 -13.96 -9.81 -18.25
N ARG A 43 -14.78 -10.82 -18.02
CA ARG A 43 -16.22 -10.63 -17.78
C ARG A 43 -16.49 -10.11 -16.37
N VAL A 44 -15.77 -10.65 -15.38
CA VAL A 44 -15.77 -10.14 -13.99
C VAL A 44 -15.31 -8.68 -13.96
N ALA A 45 -14.22 -8.33 -14.64
CA ALA A 45 -13.75 -6.95 -14.75
C ALA A 45 -14.79 -6.00 -15.36
N ARG A 46 -15.45 -6.41 -16.46
CA ARG A 46 -16.53 -5.64 -17.10
C ARG A 46 -17.72 -5.43 -16.15
N LEU A 47 -18.15 -6.47 -15.45
CA LEU A 47 -19.28 -6.40 -14.53
C LEU A 47 -18.94 -5.58 -13.28
N THR A 48 -17.71 -5.66 -12.81
CA THR A 48 -17.23 -4.80 -11.72
C THR A 48 -17.23 -3.33 -12.13
N ALA A 49 -16.79 -3.02 -13.36
CA ALA A 49 -16.86 -1.68 -13.92
C ALA A 49 -18.31 -1.18 -14.09
N ALA A 50 -19.26 -2.09 -14.30
CA ALA A 50 -20.70 -1.80 -14.39
C ALA A 50 -21.39 -1.68 -13.00
N GLY A 51 -20.63 -1.74 -11.89
CA GLY A 51 -21.14 -1.56 -10.52
C GLY A 51 -21.53 -2.85 -9.79
N HIS A 52 -21.34 -4.02 -10.42
CA HIS A 52 -21.57 -5.30 -9.72
C HIS A 52 -20.41 -5.62 -8.80
N SER A 53 -20.69 -5.96 -7.55
CA SER A 53 -19.65 -6.38 -6.59
C SER A 53 -19.44 -7.89 -6.66
N PHE A 54 -18.25 -8.30 -7.09
CA PHE A 54 -17.75 -9.64 -6.83
C PHE A 54 -16.85 -9.56 -5.59
N PRO A 55 -17.13 -10.28 -4.51
CA PRO A 55 -16.13 -10.45 -3.46
C PRO A 55 -14.95 -11.20 -4.10
N ILE A 56 -13.80 -10.55 -4.16
CA ILE A 56 -12.58 -11.18 -4.67
C ILE A 56 -12.07 -12.09 -3.56
N ASN A 57 -12.38 -13.38 -3.64
CA ASN A 57 -11.72 -14.39 -2.85
C ASN A 57 -10.44 -14.80 -3.59
N ASP A 58 -9.28 -14.37 -3.10
CA ASP A 58 -8.05 -15.06 -3.43
C ASP A 58 -8.11 -16.46 -2.79
N PRO A 59 -7.98 -17.55 -3.59
CA PRO A 59 -7.98 -18.92 -3.05
C PRO A 59 -6.87 -19.16 -2.03
N ARG A 60 -5.83 -18.30 -2.03
CA ARG A 60 -4.71 -18.33 -1.09
C ARG A 60 -5.01 -17.64 0.23
N SER A 61 -6.03 -16.77 0.27
CA SER A 61 -6.28 -15.96 1.43
C SER A 61 -7.67 -16.10 2.00
N GLY A 62 -8.54 -16.94 1.69
CA GLY A 62 -9.91 -17.10 2.29
C GLY A 62 -10.30 -16.20 3.49
N ARG A 63 -9.39 -15.26 3.87
CA ARG A 63 -9.42 -14.40 5.04
C ARG A 63 -9.83 -12.96 4.71
N PHE A 64 -9.68 -12.49 3.45
CA PHE A 64 -9.86 -11.07 3.12
C PHE A 64 -10.95 -10.86 2.07
N ILE A 65 -11.83 -9.91 2.32
CA ILE A 65 -12.84 -9.45 1.38
C ILE A 65 -12.55 -7.99 1.07
N PHE A 66 -12.16 -7.71 -0.18
CA PHE A 66 -11.95 -6.35 -0.69
C PHE A 66 -13.21 -5.85 -1.38
N ARG A 67 -13.62 -4.62 -1.07
CA ARG A 67 -14.76 -3.96 -1.71
C ARG A 67 -14.35 -2.57 -2.15
N LYS A 68 -14.43 -2.31 -3.46
CA LYS A 68 -14.25 -0.96 -4.00
C LYS A 68 -15.58 -0.21 -3.89
N THR A 69 -15.57 0.95 -3.26
CA THR A 69 -16.75 1.82 -3.21
C THR A 69 -16.81 2.62 -4.51
N SER A 70 -17.96 2.58 -5.20
CA SER A 70 -18.16 3.37 -6.43
C SER A 70 -17.94 4.86 -6.16
N GLY A 71 -17.17 5.52 -7.02
CA GLY A 71 -16.86 6.95 -6.92
C GLY A 71 -15.91 7.33 -5.77
N SER A 72 -15.33 6.35 -5.05
CA SER A 72 -14.35 6.60 -3.98
C SER A 72 -12.99 6.00 -4.35
N PRO A 73 -11.89 6.74 -4.15
CA PRO A 73 -10.53 6.21 -4.32
C PRO A 73 -10.09 5.29 -3.17
N ARG A 74 -11.03 4.80 -2.36
CA ARG A 74 -10.79 3.98 -1.17
C ARG A 74 -11.16 2.52 -1.41
N ILE A 75 -10.37 1.62 -0.84
CA ILE A 75 -10.70 0.19 -0.70
C ILE A 75 -11.20 -0.08 0.71
N ASN A 76 -12.30 -0.80 0.84
CA ASN A 76 -12.76 -1.36 2.10
C ASN A 76 -12.32 -2.82 2.20
N LEU A 77 -11.73 -3.18 3.33
CA LEU A 77 -11.19 -4.49 3.61
C LEU A 77 -11.90 -5.10 4.82
N SER A 78 -12.42 -6.29 4.67
CA SER A 78 -12.84 -7.13 5.80
C SER A 78 -11.73 -8.14 6.10
N ALA A 79 -11.10 -8.00 7.25
CA ALA A 79 -9.98 -8.82 7.73
C ALA A 79 -10.09 -8.97 9.25
N PRO A 80 -10.92 -9.91 9.76
CA PRO A 80 -11.16 -10.01 11.20
C PRO A 80 -9.91 -10.38 11.99
N ASN A 81 -8.98 -11.11 11.38
CA ASN A 81 -7.69 -11.44 11.98
C ASN A 81 -6.61 -11.29 10.91
N ALA A 82 -5.65 -10.42 11.14
CA ALA A 82 -4.57 -10.15 10.19
C ALA A 82 -3.33 -9.55 10.86
N VAL A 83 -2.17 -9.89 10.33
CA VAL A 83 -0.92 -9.17 10.57
C VAL A 83 -0.59 -8.37 9.33
N ILE A 84 -0.52 -7.06 9.46
CA ILE A 84 -0.30 -6.12 8.37
C ILE A 84 1.01 -5.38 8.63
N MET A 85 1.99 -5.51 7.75
CA MET A 85 3.20 -4.69 7.80
C MET A 85 2.99 -3.44 6.96
N VAL A 86 3.16 -2.27 7.58
CA VAL A 86 2.93 -0.97 6.94
C VAL A 86 4.20 -0.14 7.00
N ALA A 87 4.71 0.24 5.84
CA ALA A 87 5.81 1.18 5.71
C ALA A 87 5.42 2.34 4.79
N SER A 88 6.04 3.49 4.97
CA SER A 88 5.79 4.70 4.15
C SER A 88 7.07 5.49 3.93
N ASP A 89 6.97 6.52 3.10
CA ASP A 89 8.00 7.54 2.96
C ASP A 89 9.39 6.93 2.66
N ALA A 90 9.40 5.99 1.72
CA ALA A 90 10.63 5.29 1.33
C ALA A 90 11.55 6.18 0.49
N HIS A 91 10.97 7.10 -0.31
CA HIS A 91 11.71 8.01 -1.17
C HIS A 91 12.90 7.33 -1.84
N TYR A 92 12.63 6.17 -2.48
CA TYR A 92 13.68 5.32 -3.02
C TYR A 92 14.58 6.07 -3.99
N TRP A 93 15.84 6.19 -3.58
CA TRP A 93 16.85 6.93 -4.31
C TRP A 93 17.83 5.99 -5.01
N PRO A 94 18.28 6.29 -6.23
CA PRO A 94 19.23 5.45 -6.94
C PRO A 94 20.50 5.17 -6.13
N ASN A 95 20.92 3.91 -6.09
CA ASN A 95 22.09 3.41 -5.36
C ASN A 95 22.02 3.53 -3.82
N GLU A 96 20.87 3.88 -3.25
CA GLU A 96 20.67 3.97 -1.80
C GLU A 96 19.77 2.85 -1.31
N ILE A 97 20.17 2.22 -0.19
CA ILE A 97 19.36 1.22 0.49
C ILE A 97 19.42 1.49 1.99
N SER A 98 18.32 1.97 2.55
CA SER A 98 18.24 2.27 3.98
C SER A 98 18.31 1.02 4.86
N VAL A 99 18.75 1.21 6.08
CA VAL A 99 18.72 0.15 7.12
C VAL A 99 17.29 -0.30 7.39
N ALA A 100 16.32 0.63 7.41
CA ALA A 100 14.90 0.30 7.61
C ALA A 100 14.37 -0.59 6.48
N HIS A 101 14.73 -0.33 5.21
CA HIS A 101 14.31 -1.19 4.10
C HIS A 101 14.86 -2.62 4.24
N LYS A 102 16.16 -2.76 4.56
CA LYS A 102 16.78 -4.07 4.80
C LYS A 102 16.07 -4.84 5.92
N ALA A 103 15.78 -4.14 7.01
CA ALA A 103 15.05 -4.71 8.15
C ALA A 103 13.60 -5.08 7.77
N PHE A 104 12.92 -4.26 6.95
CA PHE A 104 11.59 -4.54 6.44
C PHE A 104 11.56 -5.84 5.65
N VAL A 105 12.47 -6.00 4.69
CA VAL A 105 12.61 -7.22 3.88
C VAL A 105 12.92 -8.45 4.75
N LYS A 106 13.80 -8.31 5.76
CA LYS A 106 14.13 -9.40 6.68
C LYS A 106 12.95 -9.81 7.56
N LEU A 107 12.22 -8.83 8.10
CA LEU A 107 11.03 -9.09 8.91
C LEU A 107 9.84 -9.63 8.11
N LEU A 108 9.70 -9.28 6.83
CA LEU A 108 8.71 -9.91 5.95
C LEU A 108 8.90 -11.44 5.88
N LYS A 109 10.15 -11.89 5.72
CA LYS A 109 10.49 -13.32 5.70
C LYS A 109 10.24 -13.99 7.05
N ALA A 110 10.53 -13.30 8.16
CA ALA A 110 10.42 -13.84 9.52
C ALA A 110 8.98 -13.87 10.02
N LEU A 111 8.24 -12.78 9.88
CA LEU A 111 6.88 -12.62 10.41
C LEU A 111 5.80 -13.22 9.50
N LYS A 112 6.08 -13.32 8.20
CA LYS A 112 5.13 -13.81 7.19
C LYS A 112 3.75 -13.16 7.34
N PRO A 113 3.67 -11.82 7.22
CA PRO A 113 2.42 -11.11 7.42
C PRO A 113 1.36 -11.56 6.41
N ASP A 114 0.11 -11.28 6.72
CA ASP A 114 -0.99 -11.52 5.79
C ASP A 114 -1.04 -10.46 4.70
N MET A 115 -0.53 -9.25 4.99
CA MET A 115 -0.56 -8.12 4.06
C MET A 115 0.65 -7.20 4.24
N VAL A 116 1.10 -6.66 3.11
CA VAL A 116 2.13 -5.62 3.01
C VAL A 116 1.50 -4.38 2.42
N ILE A 117 1.59 -3.25 3.13
CA ILE A 117 1.10 -1.96 2.66
C ILE A 117 2.28 -0.99 2.59
N MET A 118 2.57 -0.54 1.38
CA MET A 118 3.43 0.61 1.14
C MET A 118 2.54 1.85 1.15
N ASN A 119 2.60 2.60 2.24
CA ASN A 119 1.64 3.67 2.54
C ASN A 119 2.11 5.05 2.04
N GLY A 120 2.52 5.09 0.77
CA GLY A 120 2.81 6.31 0.05
C GLY A 120 4.26 6.80 0.13
N ASP A 121 4.57 7.69 -0.80
CA ASP A 121 5.86 8.35 -0.97
C ASP A 121 7.02 7.35 -1.14
N LEU A 122 6.81 6.36 -2.04
CA LEU A 122 7.89 5.48 -2.48
C LEU A 122 8.75 6.12 -3.57
N PHE A 123 8.09 6.81 -4.51
CA PHE A 123 8.69 7.63 -5.53
C PHE A 123 8.81 9.06 -5.02
N ASP A 124 10.00 9.68 -5.11
CA ASP A 124 10.17 11.06 -4.64
C ASP A 124 9.73 12.09 -5.68
N GLY A 125 10.02 11.87 -6.95
CA GLY A 125 9.74 12.83 -8.02
C GLY A 125 10.55 14.11 -7.88
N ALA A 126 11.83 14.01 -7.51
CA ALA A 126 12.70 15.14 -7.20
C ALA A 126 12.81 16.14 -8.36
N THR A 127 12.98 15.65 -9.61
CA THR A 127 13.14 16.52 -10.79
C THR A 127 11.83 17.12 -11.30
N ILE A 128 10.68 16.52 -10.96
CA ILE A 128 9.34 17.00 -11.33
C ILE A 128 8.63 17.69 -10.15
N SER A 129 9.35 17.92 -9.06
CA SER A 129 8.86 18.67 -7.90
C SER A 129 8.63 20.14 -8.29
N ARG A 130 7.56 20.74 -7.73
CA ARG A 130 7.32 22.19 -7.81
C ARG A 130 8.33 23.03 -7.01
N HIS A 131 9.09 22.37 -6.12
CA HIS A 131 10.12 23.05 -5.32
C HIS A 131 11.43 23.14 -6.11
N GLY A 132 12.00 24.32 -6.14
CA GLY A 132 13.29 24.58 -6.79
C GLY A 132 14.42 23.72 -6.20
N ARG A 133 15.54 23.63 -6.93
CA ARG A 133 16.76 23.02 -6.40
C ARG A 133 17.37 23.92 -5.33
N ILE A 134 17.96 23.29 -4.33
CA ILE A 134 18.79 24.01 -3.35
C ILE A 134 20.23 24.03 -3.88
N GLY A 135 20.69 25.21 -4.31
CA GLY A 135 22.02 25.36 -4.90
C GLY A 135 22.21 24.45 -6.13
N TRP A 136 23.33 23.75 -6.17
CA TRP A 136 23.71 22.82 -7.24
C TRP A 136 23.36 21.35 -6.92
N GLU A 137 22.33 21.13 -6.15
CA GLU A 137 21.82 19.81 -5.81
C GLU A 137 21.67 18.94 -7.06
N LYS A 138 22.23 17.73 -7.01
CA LYS A 138 22.03 16.74 -8.06
C LYS A 138 20.78 15.93 -7.75
N ARG A 139 19.81 15.97 -8.66
CA ARG A 139 18.58 15.17 -8.58
C ARG A 139 18.63 14.05 -9.61
N PRO A 140 18.20 12.85 -9.26
CA PRO A 140 18.09 11.74 -10.20
C PRO A 140 17.03 12.07 -11.26
N THR A 141 17.15 11.41 -12.41
CA THR A 141 16.08 11.49 -13.41
C THR A 141 14.87 10.68 -12.92
N VAL A 142 13.67 10.99 -13.44
CA VAL A 142 12.46 10.18 -13.18
C VAL A 142 12.69 8.71 -13.53
N LYS A 143 13.45 8.43 -14.61
CA LYS A 143 13.80 7.05 -15.00
C LYS A 143 14.60 6.35 -13.91
N ASP A 144 15.59 7.00 -13.34
CA ASP A 144 16.46 6.41 -12.33
C ASP A 144 15.72 6.18 -11.00
N GLU A 145 14.84 7.12 -10.62
CA GLU A 145 13.96 6.95 -9.45
C GLU A 145 12.99 5.77 -9.64
N LEU A 146 12.34 5.66 -10.81
CA LEU A 146 11.43 4.55 -11.11
C LEU A 146 12.17 3.20 -11.12
N ALA A 147 13.43 3.18 -11.57
CA ALA A 147 14.26 1.97 -11.51
C ALA A 147 14.56 1.59 -10.05
N ALA A 148 14.95 2.56 -9.21
CA ALA A 148 15.19 2.32 -7.79
C ALA A 148 13.94 1.81 -7.06
N VAL A 149 12.77 2.40 -7.33
CA VAL A 149 11.49 1.88 -6.82
C VAL A 149 11.27 0.43 -7.25
N GLY A 150 11.47 0.12 -8.53
CA GLY A 150 11.29 -1.23 -9.07
C GLY A 150 12.19 -2.27 -8.40
N GLU A 151 13.48 -1.94 -8.19
CA GLU A 151 14.42 -2.81 -7.50
C GLU A 151 13.98 -3.12 -6.05
N ARG A 152 13.60 -2.10 -5.31
CA ARG A 152 13.17 -2.27 -3.90
C ARG A 152 11.84 -3.01 -3.80
N LEU A 153 10.90 -2.76 -4.70
CA LEU A 153 9.64 -3.50 -4.76
C LEU A 153 9.85 -4.98 -5.16
N ALA A 154 10.86 -5.28 -5.99
CA ALA A 154 11.23 -6.67 -6.31
C ALA A 154 11.73 -7.42 -5.06
N GLU A 155 12.59 -6.80 -4.23
CA GLU A 155 13.05 -7.37 -2.96
C GLU A 155 11.89 -7.65 -2.00
N ILE A 156 10.93 -6.74 -1.91
CA ILE A 156 9.70 -6.92 -1.11
C ILE A 156 8.88 -8.09 -1.68
N ASN A 157 8.73 -8.17 -3.00
CA ASN A 157 7.99 -9.24 -3.67
C ASN A 157 8.58 -10.62 -3.38
N GLU A 158 9.90 -10.76 -3.37
CA GLU A 158 10.57 -12.01 -3.02
C GLU A 158 10.39 -12.37 -1.54
N ALA A 159 10.41 -11.36 -0.66
CA ALA A 159 10.38 -11.56 0.79
C ALA A 159 8.98 -11.80 1.35
N ARG A 160 7.92 -11.24 0.74
CA ARG A 160 6.56 -11.24 1.27
C ARG A 160 5.86 -12.61 1.30
N GLY A 161 6.40 -13.61 0.59
CA GLY A 161 5.74 -14.92 0.45
C GLY A 161 4.37 -14.76 -0.23
N GLY A 162 3.32 -15.20 0.46
CA GLY A 162 1.93 -15.12 -0.02
C GLY A 162 1.15 -13.89 0.43
N ALA A 163 1.79 -12.91 1.11
CA ALA A 163 1.10 -11.72 1.60
C ALA A 163 0.47 -10.89 0.48
N GLU A 164 -0.74 -10.36 0.69
CA GLU A 164 -1.33 -9.34 -0.19
C GLU A 164 -0.49 -8.08 -0.20
N LYS A 165 -0.40 -7.39 -1.34
CA LYS A 165 0.44 -6.20 -1.48
C LYS A 165 -0.32 -5.02 -2.06
N TRP A 166 -0.21 -3.90 -1.37
CA TRP A 166 -0.88 -2.65 -1.71
C TRP A 166 0.09 -1.48 -1.67
N TRP A 167 -0.04 -0.60 -2.65
CA TRP A 167 0.57 0.71 -2.64
C TRP A 167 -0.53 1.76 -2.50
N LEU A 168 -0.60 2.41 -1.34
CA LEU A 168 -1.48 3.54 -1.11
C LEU A 168 -0.75 4.81 -1.50
N MET A 169 -1.31 5.58 -2.42
CA MET A 169 -0.64 6.71 -3.04
C MET A 169 -0.37 7.86 -2.06
N GLY A 170 0.87 8.30 -2.01
CA GLY A 170 1.30 9.50 -1.30
C GLY A 170 1.34 10.74 -2.18
N ASN A 171 1.68 11.88 -1.59
CA ASN A 171 1.72 13.14 -2.36
C ASN A 171 2.94 13.23 -3.30
N HIS A 172 4.03 12.56 -3.00
CA HIS A 172 5.17 12.47 -3.90
C HIS A 172 4.88 11.51 -5.06
N ASP A 173 4.27 10.37 -4.80
CA ASP A 173 3.84 9.44 -5.84
C ASP A 173 2.94 10.14 -6.86
N LEU A 174 1.99 10.96 -6.39
CA LEU A 174 1.07 11.72 -7.23
C LEU A 174 1.78 12.80 -8.09
N ARG A 175 3.02 13.19 -7.78
CA ARG A 175 3.78 14.11 -8.64
C ARG A 175 3.93 13.58 -10.06
N PHE A 176 4.12 12.26 -10.21
CA PHE A 176 4.29 11.62 -11.50
C PHE A 176 3.09 11.88 -12.42
N GLU A 177 1.90 11.53 -11.97
CA GLU A 177 0.68 11.70 -12.77
C GLU A 177 0.28 13.18 -12.88
N THR A 178 0.47 13.98 -11.81
CA THR A 178 0.19 15.41 -11.82
C THR A 178 1.05 16.15 -12.85
N PHE A 179 2.35 15.83 -12.92
CA PHE A 179 3.25 16.44 -13.90
C PHE A 179 2.84 16.07 -15.33
N LEU A 180 2.59 14.78 -15.56
CA LEU A 180 2.19 14.29 -16.89
C LEU A 180 0.83 14.86 -17.32
N SER A 181 -0.17 14.89 -16.46
CA SER A 181 -1.47 15.49 -16.77
C SER A 181 -1.38 16.98 -17.08
N THR A 182 -0.45 17.70 -16.45
CA THR A 182 -0.25 19.14 -16.68
C THR A 182 0.45 19.43 -18.00
N TYR A 183 1.50 18.65 -18.34
CA TYR A 183 2.38 18.97 -19.47
C TYR A 183 2.21 18.04 -20.67
N ALA A 184 1.55 16.92 -20.50
CA ALA A 184 1.31 15.90 -21.51
C ALA A 184 -0.17 15.45 -21.55
N GLY A 185 -1.10 16.34 -21.21
CA GLY A 185 -2.53 16.05 -21.15
C GLY A 185 -3.13 15.31 -22.37
N PRO A 186 -2.73 15.64 -23.64
CA PRO A 186 -3.19 14.89 -24.81
C PRO A 186 -2.82 13.39 -24.82
N PHE A 187 -1.93 12.94 -23.93
CA PHE A 187 -1.53 11.56 -23.77
C PHE A 187 -2.29 10.84 -22.63
N GLU A 188 -3.36 11.45 -22.12
CA GLU A 188 -4.26 10.79 -21.18
C GLU A 188 -4.71 9.42 -21.75
N GLU A 189 -4.81 8.41 -20.92
CA GLU A 189 -5.11 7.01 -21.28
C GLU A 189 -4.01 6.25 -22.05
N VAL A 190 -2.90 6.89 -22.43
CA VAL A 190 -1.76 6.18 -23.01
C VAL A 190 -1.07 5.36 -21.89
N SER A 191 -0.90 4.07 -22.13
CA SER A 191 -0.24 3.16 -21.17
C SER A 191 1.18 3.64 -20.82
N GLY A 192 1.52 3.53 -19.53
CA GLY A 192 2.82 3.93 -18.99
C GLY A 192 2.85 5.35 -18.42
N PHE A 193 1.72 6.06 -18.43
CA PHE A 193 1.58 7.42 -17.88
C PHE A 193 1.05 7.45 -16.44
N THR A 194 0.83 6.27 -15.84
CA THR A 194 0.49 6.13 -14.41
C THR A 194 1.52 5.25 -13.71
N LEU A 195 1.66 5.40 -12.39
CA LEU A 195 2.50 4.49 -11.61
C LEU A 195 1.93 3.06 -11.59
N SER A 196 0.61 2.91 -11.65
CA SER A 196 -0.03 1.60 -11.74
C SER A 196 0.29 0.86 -13.05
N ASP A 197 0.50 1.56 -14.15
CA ASP A 197 0.98 0.98 -15.40
C ASP A 197 2.44 0.50 -15.31
N ARG A 198 3.24 1.23 -14.54
CA ARG A 198 4.66 0.92 -14.34
C ARG A 198 4.87 -0.26 -13.39
N PHE A 199 3.98 -0.44 -12.43
CA PHE A 199 4.05 -1.48 -11.40
C PHE A 199 2.77 -2.32 -11.35
N PRO A 200 2.40 -3.00 -12.44
CA PRO A 200 1.10 -3.68 -12.58
C PRO A 200 0.90 -4.86 -11.63
N ASP A 201 1.97 -5.34 -11.02
CA ASP A 201 1.93 -6.39 -10.01
C ASP A 201 1.43 -5.92 -8.64
N TRP A 202 1.36 -4.61 -8.41
CA TRP A 202 0.89 -4.02 -7.16
C TRP A 202 -0.56 -3.57 -7.27
N ASN A 203 -1.30 -3.68 -6.18
CA ASN A 203 -2.63 -3.10 -6.07
C ASN A 203 -2.51 -1.65 -5.60
N PHE A 204 -3.23 -0.73 -6.27
CA PHE A 204 -3.19 0.70 -5.96
C PHE A 204 -4.49 1.21 -5.38
N SER A 205 -4.40 2.14 -4.42
CA SER A 205 -5.52 2.90 -3.89
C SER A 205 -5.01 4.19 -3.23
N MET A 206 -5.92 5.14 -2.94
CA MET A 206 -5.59 6.32 -2.13
C MET A 206 -5.65 6.03 -0.63
N SER A 207 -6.43 5.03 -0.24
CA SER A 207 -6.59 4.64 1.17
C SER A 207 -7.24 3.27 1.29
N MET A 208 -7.08 2.66 2.47
CA MET A 208 -7.71 1.40 2.82
C MET A 208 -8.44 1.54 4.15
N PHE A 209 -9.69 1.09 4.22
CA PHE A 209 -10.48 1.08 5.44
C PHE A 209 -10.72 -0.37 5.87
N VAL A 210 -10.11 -0.76 6.97
CA VAL A 210 -10.09 -2.14 7.47
C VAL A 210 -11.15 -2.29 8.55
N ASN A 211 -12.08 -3.25 8.36
CA ASN A 211 -13.15 -3.62 9.29
C ASN A 211 -13.97 -2.41 9.82
N ASP A 212 -14.10 -1.36 9.02
CA ASP A 212 -14.80 -0.13 9.36
C ASP A 212 -14.29 0.57 10.66
N ASN A 213 -13.06 0.24 11.11
CA ASN A 213 -12.49 0.78 12.34
C ASN A 213 -10.99 1.14 12.28
N LEU A 214 -10.29 0.82 11.18
CA LEU A 214 -8.92 1.22 10.95
C LEU A 214 -8.76 1.82 9.54
N MET A 215 -8.48 3.10 9.45
CA MET A 215 -8.13 3.78 8.20
C MET A 215 -6.62 3.78 8.03
N ILE A 216 -6.16 3.31 6.86
CA ILE A 216 -4.75 3.42 6.43
C ILE A 216 -4.70 4.34 5.22
N LYS A 217 -3.94 5.41 5.31
CA LYS A 217 -3.74 6.38 4.24
C LYS A 217 -2.46 7.17 4.46
N HIS A 218 -1.86 7.68 3.39
CA HIS A 218 -0.58 8.35 3.52
C HIS A 218 -0.64 9.58 4.45
N ARG A 219 -1.56 10.50 4.25
CA ARG A 219 -1.63 11.74 5.03
C ARG A 219 -3.04 12.10 5.49
N TYR A 220 -3.13 12.77 6.63
CA TYR A 220 -4.38 13.37 7.10
C TYR A 220 -4.09 14.72 7.76
N ARG A 221 -3.84 14.77 9.08
CA ARG A 221 -3.51 16.02 9.80
C ARG A 221 -2.03 16.05 10.14
N GLY A 222 -1.46 17.24 10.07
CA GLY A 222 -0.08 17.52 10.49
C GLY A 222 0.01 17.99 11.95
N GLY A 223 1.23 18.42 12.32
CA GLY A 223 1.54 19.03 13.61
C GLY A 223 2.06 18.04 14.65
N VAL A 224 2.43 18.56 15.83
CA VAL A 224 3.12 17.81 16.90
C VAL A 224 2.28 16.64 17.42
N HIS A 225 0.96 16.83 17.50
CA HIS A 225 0.01 15.85 17.99
C HIS A 225 -0.76 15.16 16.86
N ALA A 226 -0.15 14.96 15.70
CA ALA A 226 -0.83 14.44 14.51
C ALA A 226 -1.51 13.10 14.76
N THR A 227 -0.84 12.13 15.40
CA THR A 227 -1.40 10.80 15.68
C THR A 227 -2.64 10.89 16.57
N TRP A 228 -2.60 11.67 17.65
CA TRP A 228 -3.76 11.94 18.48
C TRP A 228 -4.90 12.59 17.69
N ASN A 229 -4.59 13.67 16.98
CA ASN A 229 -5.59 14.41 16.18
C ASN A 229 -6.19 13.55 15.07
N ASN A 230 -5.41 12.66 14.48
CA ASN A 230 -5.87 11.75 13.44
C ASN A 230 -6.92 10.77 13.99
N ALA A 231 -6.66 10.12 15.12
CA ALA A 231 -7.62 9.23 15.79
C ALA A 231 -8.86 9.98 16.30
N LEU A 232 -8.68 11.18 16.87
CA LEU A 232 -9.77 11.99 17.39
C LEU A 232 -10.73 12.45 16.29
N HIS A 233 -10.20 13.08 15.24
CA HIS A 233 -11.03 13.72 14.21
C HIS A 233 -11.56 12.75 13.15
N SER A 234 -10.93 11.59 12.97
CA SER A 234 -11.47 10.55 12.09
C SER A 234 -12.57 9.73 12.75
N GLY A 235 -12.59 9.69 14.09
CA GLY A 235 -13.51 8.83 14.85
C GLY A 235 -13.19 7.34 14.76
N THR A 236 -12.01 6.97 14.19
CA THR A 236 -11.55 5.60 14.01
C THR A 236 -10.06 5.48 14.29
N SER A 237 -9.52 4.29 14.40
CA SER A 237 -8.06 4.12 14.35
C SER A 237 -7.53 4.60 13.00
N MET A 238 -6.36 5.25 13.00
CA MET A 238 -5.77 5.79 11.78
C MET A 238 -4.27 5.58 11.74
N CYS A 239 -3.81 4.94 10.65
CA CYS A 239 -2.40 4.77 10.35
C CYS A 239 -2.01 5.69 9.18
N THR A 240 -1.02 6.55 9.40
CA THR A 240 -0.51 7.51 8.42
C THR A 240 1.01 7.36 8.26
N GLY A 241 1.56 7.98 7.24
CA GLY A 241 2.97 8.32 7.05
C GLY A 241 3.12 9.84 6.96
N HIS A 242 3.90 10.32 5.97
CA HIS A 242 4.04 11.72 5.57
C HIS A 242 4.84 12.61 6.54
N LEU A 243 4.72 12.41 7.84
CA LEU A 243 5.43 13.22 8.82
C LEU A 243 6.76 12.60 9.26
N HIS A 244 7.05 11.40 8.79
CA HIS A 244 8.26 10.63 9.10
C HIS A 244 8.47 10.38 10.61
N ARG A 245 7.38 10.37 11.41
CA ARG A 245 7.43 10.16 12.86
C ARG A 245 7.02 8.75 13.20
N LEU A 246 7.88 7.99 13.80
CA LEU A 246 7.57 6.64 14.26
C LEU A 246 6.86 6.72 15.62
N GLN A 247 5.53 6.77 15.59
CA GLN A 247 4.75 7.08 16.79
C GLN A 247 3.38 6.38 16.80
N ALA A 248 2.95 5.91 17.96
CA ALA A 248 1.56 5.53 18.23
C ALA A 248 1.02 6.29 19.43
N THR A 249 -0.25 6.67 19.34
CA THR A 249 -0.99 7.32 20.43
C THR A 249 -2.32 6.61 20.62
N ILE A 250 -2.65 6.28 21.87
CA ILE A 250 -3.93 5.69 22.24
C ILE A 250 -4.93 6.78 22.60
N LEU A 251 -6.16 6.65 22.12
CA LEU A 251 -7.32 7.47 22.49
C LEU A 251 -8.44 6.56 22.98
N SER A 252 -8.93 6.79 24.19
CA SER A 252 -10.10 6.09 24.73
C SER A 252 -11.18 7.09 25.12
N ASP A 253 -12.41 6.85 24.66
CA ASP A 253 -13.60 7.62 25.00
C ASP A 253 -14.86 6.71 25.00
N TYR A 254 -16.05 7.30 25.06
CA TYR A 254 -17.31 6.54 25.03
C TYR A 254 -17.55 5.69 23.78
N ARG A 255 -16.76 5.90 22.70
CA ARG A 255 -16.80 5.11 21.46
C ARG A 255 -15.81 3.94 21.47
N GLY A 256 -15.05 3.77 22.55
CA GLY A 256 -14.04 2.75 22.70
C GLY A 256 -12.62 3.26 22.48
N THR A 257 -11.69 2.34 22.35
CA THR A 257 -10.27 2.61 22.19
C THR A 257 -9.87 2.63 20.72
N ARG A 258 -9.10 3.65 20.34
CA ARG A 258 -8.58 3.86 18.99
C ARG A 258 -7.09 4.18 19.03
N TRP A 259 -6.41 3.91 17.94
CA TRP A 259 -4.98 4.19 17.77
C TRP A 259 -4.76 5.20 16.65
N GLY A 260 -3.97 6.23 16.93
CA GLY A 260 -3.33 7.03 15.88
C GLY A 260 -1.90 6.55 15.71
N VAL A 261 -1.51 6.23 14.50
CA VAL A 261 -0.20 5.66 14.15
C VAL A 261 0.44 6.50 13.06
N ASP A 262 1.73 6.79 13.18
CA ASP A 262 2.58 7.27 12.12
C ASP A 262 3.71 6.25 11.93
N THR A 263 3.90 5.79 10.71
CA THR A 263 4.80 4.66 10.40
C THR A 263 6.27 5.05 10.34
N GLY A 264 6.60 6.31 10.56
CA GLY A 264 7.96 6.81 10.38
C GLY A 264 8.33 6.95 8.90
N THR A 265 9.59 6.77 8.59
CA THR A 265 10.09 6.74 7.21
C THR A 265 10.90 5.48 6.96
N LEU A 266 10.70 4.85 5.80
CA LEU A 266 11.51 3.72 5.37
C LEU A 266 12.86 4.18 4.77
N SER A 267 13.02 5.46 4.51
CA SER A 267 14.26 6.06 4.03
C SER A 267 15.27 6.32 5.16
N ASP A 268 16.48 6.71 4.77
CA ASP A 268 17.45 7.28 5.68
C ASP A 268 17.13 8.78 5.91
N PRO A 269 16.86 9.23 7.14
CA PRO A 269 16.63 10.65 7.43
C PRO A 269 17.79 11.58 7.06
N ASN A 270 18.98 11.05 6.84
CA ASN A 270 20.17 11.78 6.43
C ASN A 270 20.50 11.58 4.93
N GLY A 271 19.64 10.87 4.21
CA GLY A 271 19.82 10.61 2.79
C GLY A 271 19.69 11.86 1.91
N PRO A 272 20.15 11.78 0.65
CA PRO A 272 20.19 12.92 -0.27
C PRO A 272 18.80 13.51 -0.59
N HIS A 273 17.74 12.72 -0.52
CA HIS A 273 16.36 13.18 -0.70
C HIS A 273 15.89 14.13 0.43
N MET A 274 16.61 14.18 1.56
CA MET A 274 16.30 15.04 2.71
C MET A 274 17.11 16.37 2.72
N ASN A 275 17.90 16.65 1.69
CA ASN A 275 18.73 17.87 1.61
C ASN A 275 17.91 19.16 1.72
N TYR A 276 16.62 19.13 1.40
CA TYR A 276 15.73 20.27 1.56
C TYR A 276 15.60 20.78 3.00
N ALA A 277 15.91 19.95 3.98
CA ALA A 277 15.88 20.33 5.39
C ALA A 277 17.13 21.11 5.83
N GLU A 278 18.15 21.24 4.95
CA GLU A 278 19.42 21.91 5.24
C GLU A 278 20.04 21.36 6.56
N ASP A 279 20.42 22.24 7.49
CA ASP A 279 20.96 21.87 8.82
C ASP A 279 19.88 21.94 9.92
N ASN A 280 18.60 21.96 9.56
CA ASN A 280 17.54 21.99 10.56
C ASN A 280 17.34 20.62 11.22
N PRO A 281 17.13 20.56 12.56
CA PRO A 281 16.83 19.31 13.23
C PRO A 281 15.51 18.74 12.68
N LYS A 282 15.58 17.53 12.16
CA LYS A 282 14.44 16.77 11.65
C LYS A 282 13.90 15.89 12.76
N ASN A 283 12.60 15.96 13.04
CA ASN A 283 11.94 14.99 13.90
C ASN A 283 11.51 13.77 13.07
N HIS A 284 12.46 13.20 12.33
CA HIS A 284 12.26 12.03 11.48
C HIS A 284 12.82 10.79 12.16
N CYS A 285 12.07 9.72 12.16
CA CYS A 285 12.45 8.43 12.71
C CYS A 285 12.35 7.35 11.65
N SER A 286 13.49 6.72 11.34
CA SER A 286 13.51 5.62 10.39
C SER A 286 12.96 4.34 11.00
N GLY A 287 12.05 3.69 10.28
CA GLY A 287 11.37 2.48 10.75
C GLY A 287 10.06 2.20 10.01
N PHE A 288 9.25 1.33 10.59
CA PHE A 288 7.94 0.94 10.05
C PHE A 288 7.06 0.31 11.14
N ALA A 289 5.77 0.15 10.85
CA ALA A 289 4.79 -0.41 11.77
C ALA A 289 4.39 -1.85 11.42
N VAL A 290 4.10 -2.65 12.45
CA VAL A 290 3.41 -3.94 12.35
C VAL A 290 2.08 -3.80 13.10
N LEU A 291 0.99 -3.95 12.35
CA LEU A 291 -0.37 -3.81 12.86
C LEU A 291 -1.01 -5.20 12.97
N THR A 292 -1.42 -5.56 14.17
CA THR A 292 -2.15 -6.81 14.41
C THR A 292 -3.62 -6.49 14.61
N VAL A 293 -4.45 -7.04 13.74
CA VAL A 293 -5.91 -7.01 13.86
C VAL A 293 -6.36 -8.35 14.45
N LYS A 294 -7.13 -8.30 15.53
CA LYS A 294 -7.71 -9.46 16.18
C LYS A 294 -9.20 -9.20 16.46
N ASP A 295 -10.04 -10.14 16.03
CA ASP A 295 -11.50 -10.03 16.15
C ASP A 295 -12.05 -8.68 15.65
N SER A 296 -11.52 -8.27 14.49
CA SER A 296 -11.79 -6.99 13.82
C SER A 296 -11.27 -5.74 14.55
N MET A 297 -10.53 -5.86 15.64
CA MET A 297 -9.97 -4.74 16.41
C MET A 297 -8.47 -4.62 16.19
N LEU A 298 -7.98 -3.38 16.03
CA LEU A 298 -6.55 -3.10 16.01
C LEU A 298 -6.01 -3.22 17.45
N LEU A 299 -5.05 -4.13 17.63
CA LEU A 299 -4.27 -4.22 18.87
C LEU A 299 -3.22 -3.12 18.93
N GLN A 300 -2.45 -3.08 20.01
CA GLN A 300 -1.35 -2.14 20.15
C GLN A 300 -0.38 -2.27 18.98
N PRO A 301 -0.11 -1.20 18.22
CA PRO A 301 0.86 -1.21 17.14
C PRO A 301 2.28 -1.50 17.64
N GLU A 302 3.02 -2.26 16.87
CA GLU A 302 4.43 -2.54 17.11
C GLU A 302 5.30 -1.82 16.08
N PHE A 303 6.52 -1.47 16.43
CA PHE A 303 7.44 -0.78 15.54
C PHE A 303 8.77 -1.50 15.43
N CYS A 304 9.29 -1.57 14.20
CA CYS A 304 10.71 -1.70 13.98
C CYS A 304 11.30 -0.30 13.92
N VAL A 305 12.30 -0.02 14.75
CA VAL A 305 12.96 1.29 14.84
C VAL A 305 14.42 1.16 14.43
N VAL A 306 14.93 2.14 13.70
CA VAL A 306 16.36 2.26 13.39
C VAL A 306 16.99 3.28 14.34
N LEU A 307 18.01 2.85 15.06
CA LEU A 307 18.80 3.67 15.98
C LEU A 307 20.27 3.38 15.73
N ASN A 308 21.07 4.42 15.50
CA ASN A 308 22.52 4.28 15.29
C ASN A 308 22.87 3.24 14.20
N GLU A 309 22.18 3.31 13.07
CA GLU A 309 22.37 2.41 11.92
C GLU A 309 22.05 0.93 12.19
N GLU A 310 21.39 0.62 13.28
CA GLU A 310 20.88 -0.71 13.60
C GLU A 310 19.36 -0.71 13.71
N ALA A 311 18.73 -1.78 13.23
CA ALA A 311 17.29 -1.95 13.29
C ALA A 311 16.91 -2.88 14.45
N TYR A 312 15.93 -2.45 15.25
CA TYR A 312 15.45 -3.19 16.41
C TYR A 312 13.95 -3.48 16.30
N PHE A 313 13.57 -4.70 16.63
CA PHE A 313 12.19 -5.12 16.74
C PHE A 313 12.01 -5.99 17.99
N ARG A 314 11.03 -5.65 18.84
CA ARG A 314 10.76 -6.37 20.10
C ARG A 314 12.01 -6.54 20.99
N GLY A 315 12.88 -5.52 21.03
CA GLY A 315 14.09 -5.51 21.83
C GLY A 315 15.27 -6.32 21.28
N SER A 316 15.14 -6.89 20.08
CA SER A 316 16.21 -7.64 19.43
C SER A 316 16.67 -6.93 18.15
N SER A 317 17.98 -7.00 17.84
CA SER A 317 18.52 -6.55 16.56
C SER A 317 17.93 -7.41 15.43
N VAL A 318 17.57 -6.74 14.35
CA VAL A 318 16.97 -7.38 13.17
C VAL A 318 18.03 -7.70 12.10
N LEU A 319 19.09 -6.90 11.97
CA LEU A 319 20.10 -7.03 10.92
C LEU A 319 21.39 -7.66 11.44
#